data_ce1813f7e22516a8ea49725fb573ac57
#
_entry.id   ce1813f7e22516a8ea49725fb573ac57
#
_cell.length_a   1.000
_cell.length_b   1.000
_cell.length_c   1.000
_cell.angle_alpha   90.00
_cell.angle_beta   90.00
_cell.angle_gamma   90.00
#
_symmetry.space_group_name_H-M   'P 1'
#
loop_
_entity.id
_entity.type
_entity.pdbx_description
1 polymer ?
#
loop_
_entity_poly.entity_id
_entity_poly.type
_entity_poly.pdbx_seq_one_letter_code
_entity_poly.pdbx_strand_id
1 'polypeptide(L)'
;MKLAVTLILRRTRATRETADMTAESGPEGTASGRDARSELRASDRDRDQVVEILQVAAGDGRLSATELDERLDAALSARTIGELEGLTADLPLEGMPPQARDLIRIDQRFGDVTRTGRWLVPRRMEILLMFCAAKLDFTDALVTHNTLDIDVDLRIGGNLTLVTRPGILVDADGLTRSRGDIKIRPASGPGAPVILRVHLTGQSRGGDITARPPRRKVSESLRRKPPGIDS
;
A
#
# COMPACT_ATOMS: atom_id res chain seq x y z
N MET A 1 48.88 21.82 9.84
CA MET A 1 49.77 20.74 9.36
C MET A 1 49.07 20.01 8.24
N LYS A 2 49.64 20.13 7.04
CA LYS A 2 49.21 19.49 5.79
C LYS A 2 49.64 18.03 5.81
N LEU A 3 48.86 17.11 5.32
CA LEU A 3 49.35 15.90 4.67
C LEU A 3 48.32 15.40 3.65
N ALA A 4 48.73 15.55 2.42
CA ALA A 4 48.18 14.97 1.21
C ALA A 4 48.73 13.55 1.02
N VAL A 5 47.94 12.63 0.53
CA VAL A 5 48.40 11.35 -0.06
C VAL A 5 47.48 11.02 -1.21
N THR A 6 47.84 11.31 -2.37
CA THR A 6 48.45 10.55 -3.48
C THR A 6 47.56 9.47 -4.08
N LEU A 7 47.10 9.85 -5.22
CA LEU A 7 46.49 9.12 -6.34
C LEU A 7 47.43 8.04 -6.89
N ILE A 8 46.99 6.81 -7.07
CA ILE A 8 47.60 5.82 -7.97
C ILE A 8 46.61 5.33 -8.98
N LEU A 9 46.67 5.90 -10.17
CA LEU A 9 46.15 5.30 -11.41
C LEU A 9 47.07 4.13 -11.81
N ARG A 10 46.48 2.96 -12.03
CA ARG A 10 47.07 1.96 -12.95
C ARG A 10 46.07 1.58 -14.03
N ARG A 11 46.41 2.09 -15.19
CA ARG A 11 45.90 1.74 -16.53
C ARG A 11 46.58 0.46 -16.96
N THR A 12 45.83 -0.57 -17.33
CA THR A 12 46.32 -1.60 -18.25
C THR A 12 45.27 -1.82 -19.35
N ARG A 13 45.83 -1.89 -20.54
CA ARG A 13 45.26 -1.74 -21.87
C ARG A 13 45.12 -3.13 -22.50
N ALA A 14 44.02 -3.36 -23.20
CA ALA A 14 43.80 -4.14 -24.40
C ALA A 14 44.02 -5.67 -24.37
N THR A 15 43.01 -6.41 -24.77
CA THR A 15 43.00 -6.97 -26.14
C THR A 15 41.56 -7.34 -26.54
N ARG A 16 41.20 -6.99 -27.76
CA ARG A 16 40.03 -7.45 -28.50
C ARG A 16 40.22 -8.92 -28.87
N GLU A 17 39.15 -9.72 -28.69
CA GLU A 17 38.91 -10.84 -29.59
C GLU A 17 37.40 -11.02 -29.78
N THR A 18 37.02 -11.05 -31.01
CA THR A 18 35.68 -11.21 -31.58
C THR A 18 35.37 -12.67 -31.76
N ALA A 19 34.20 -13.12 -31.34
CA ALA A 19 33.39 -14.19 -31.91
C ALA A 19 32.05 -14.23 -31.19
N ASP A 20 31.00 -13.76 -31.80
CA ASP A 20 30.02 -14.41 -32.62
C ASP A 20 28.98 -15.29 -31.88
N MET A 21 27.71 -14.82 -31.98
CA MET A 21 26.42 -15.54 -32.02
C MET A 21 26.00 -16.37 -30.80
N THR A 22 24.91 -16.08 -30.17
CA THR A 22 23.50 -16.27 -30.57
C THR A 22 22.58 -15.73 -29.49
N ALA A 23 21.54 -15.07 -29.93
CA ALA A 23 20.43 -14.60 -29.13
C ALA A 23 19.62 -15.74 -28.52
N GLU A 24 19.36 -15.68 -27.23
CA GLU A 24 18.12 -16.21 -26.66
C GLU A 24 17.66 -15.28 -25.56
N SER A 25 16.68 -14.44 -25.91
CA SER A 25 15.93 -13.60 -24.99
C SER A 25 14.91 -14.49 -24.28
N GLY A 26 15.21 -14.88 -23.04
CA GLY A 26 14.22 -15.41 -22.11
C GLY A 26 13.83 -14.31 -21.12
N PRO A 27 12.57 -14.20 -20.69
CA PRO A 27 12.15 -13.17 -19.75
C PRO A 27 12.57 -13.53 -18.31
N GLU A 28 13.79 -13.19 -17.93
CA GLU A 28 14.28 -13.23 -16.55
C GLU A 28 13.96 -11.92 -15.87
N GLY A 29 12.77 -11.78 -15.27
CA GLY A 29 12.39 -10.54 -14.60
C GLY A 29 11.52 -10.66 -13.36
N THR A 30 10.95 -11.83 -13.05
CA THR A 30 9.95 -11.95 -11.96
C THR A 30 10.31 -12.94 -10.84
N ALA A 31 11.30 -13.77 -10.98
CA ALA A 31 11.73 -14.75 -9.97
C ALA A 31 12.54 -14.10 -8.83
N SER A 32 13.45 -13.19 -9.15
CA SER A 32 14.39 -12.58 -8.19
C SER A 32 13.72 -11.77 -7.06
N GLY A 33 12.54 -11.21 -7.29
CA GLY A 33 11.82 -10.42 -6.27
C GLY A 33 11.05 -11.27 -5.25
N ARG A 34 10.64 -12.49 -5.61
CA ARG A 34 9.97 -13.43 -4.70
C ARG A 34 10.97 -14.12 -3.79
N ASP A 35 12.10 -14.52 -4.32
CA ASP A 35 13.15 -15.20 -3.56
C ASP A 35 13.71 -14.29 -2.46
N ALA A 36 13.96 -13.02 -2.79
CA ALA A 36 14.42 -12.02 -1.80
C ALA A 36 13.38 -11.75 -0.69
N ARG A 37 12.07 -11.85 -0.98
CA ARG A 37 11.02 -11.65 0.01
C ARG A 37 10.86 -12.87 0.92
N SER A 38 10.96 -14.07 0.37
CA SER A 38 10.84 -15.31 1.15
C SER A 38 11.97 -15.49 2.16
N GLU A 39 13.14 -14.89 1.92
CA GLU A 39 14.28 -14.89 2.85
C GLU A 39 14.16 -13.86 3.98
N LEU A 40 13.18 -12.92 3.93
CA LEU A 40 12.97 -11.95 5.00
C LEU A 40 12.56 -12.64 6.29
N ARG A 41 13.04 -12.11 7.42
CA ARG A 41 12.65 -12.61 8.74
C ARG A 41 11.18 -12.35 9.02
N ALA A 42 10.49 -13.40 9.48
CA ALA A 42 9.13 -13.31 9.97
C ALA A 42 9.08 -12.56 11.31
N SER A 43 8.16 -11.61 11.42
CA SER A 43 7.81 -10.96 12.68
C SER A 43 6.78 -11.80 13.46
N ASP A 44 6.59 -11.51 14.75
CA ASP A 44 5.54 -12.14 15.55
C ASP A 44 4.16 -11.94 14.90
N ARG A 45 3.92 -10.77 14.35
CA ARG A 45 2.68 -10.46 13.64
C ARG A 45 2.47 -11.29 12.39
N ASP A 46 3.52 -11.57 11.62
CA ASP A 46 3.40 -12.43 10.44
C ASP A 46 3.01 -13.85 10.84
N ARG A 47 3.55 -14.34 11.96
CA ARG A 47 3.18 -15.63 12.55
C ARG A 47 1.73 -15.64 13.00
N ASP A 48 1.29 -14.61 13.75
CA ASP A 48 -0.09 -14.48 14.22
C ASP A 48 -1.08 -14.48 13.05
N GLN A 49 -0.75 -13.82 11.96
CA GLN A 49 -1.58 -13.79 10.75
C GLN A 49 -1.73 -15.18 10.13
N VAL A 50 -0.65 -15.96 10.07
CA VAL A 50 -0.73 -17.34 9.54
C VAL A 50 -1.51 -18.24 10.46
N VAL A 51 -1.35 -18.10 11.78
CA VAL A 51 -2.17 -18.81 12.78
C VAL A 51 -3.67 -18.57 12.57
N GLU A 52 -4.07 -17.31 12.34
CA GLU A 52 -5.48 -16.97 12.06
C GLU A 52 -5.97 -17.64 10.77
N ILE A 53 -5.16 -17.67 9.72
CA ILE A 53 -5.48 -18.33 8.44
C ILE A 53 -5.72 -19.83 8.67
N LEU A 54 -4.83 -20.50 9.41
CA LEU A 54 -4.91 -21.92 9.67
C LEU A 54 -6.14 -22.28 10.51
N GLN A 55 -6.47 -21.47 11.52
CA GLN A 55 -7.68 -21.68 12.34
C GLN A 55 -8.96 -21.55 11.52
N VAL A 56 -9.03 -20.59 10.62
CA VAL A 56 -10.18 -20.42 9.72
C VAL A 56 -10.29 -21.61 8.77
N ALA A 57 -9.18 -22.03 8.17
CA ALA A 57 -9.17 -23.19 7.26
C ALA A 57 -9.61 -24.49 7.96
N ALA A 58 -9.26 -24.67 9.24
CA ALA A 58 -9.74 -25.77 10.05
C ALA A 58 -11.24 -25.65 10.37
N GLY A 59 -11.71 -24.45 10.70
CA GLY A 59 -13.15 -24.18 10.90
C GLY A 59 -14.00 -24.46 9.66
N ASP A 60 -13.44 -24.24 8.47
CA ASP A 60 -14.04 -24.55 7.17
C ASP A 60 -13.92 -26.06 6.80
N GLY A 61 -13.28 -26.86 7.65
CA GLY A 61 -13.06 -28.30 7.40
C GLY A 61 -12.02 -28.62 6.32
N ARG A 62 -11.18 -27.64 5.98
CA ARG A 62 -10.08 -27.79 4.98
C ARG A 62 -8.81 -28.40 5.58
N LEU A 63 -8.64 -28.27 6.88
CA LEU A 63 -7.59 -28.90 7.67
C LEU A 63 -8.22 -29.81 8.71
N SER A 64 -7.65 -31.00 8.87
CA SER A 64 -7.93 -31.83 10.03
C SER A 64 -7.33 -31.25 11.30
N ALA A 65 -7.79 -31.69 12.48
CA ALA A 65 -7.23 -31.22 13.74
C ALA A 65 -5.73 -31.51 13.86
N THR A 66 -5.28 -32.65 13.37
CA THR A 66 -3.85 -33.04 13.39
C THR A 66 -3.01 -32.14 12.50
N GLU A 67 -3.48 -31.88 11.26
CA GLU A 67 -2.81 -30.96 10.33
C GLU A 67 -2.77 -29.52 10.87
N LEU A 68 -3.83 -29.09 11.55
CA LEU A 68 -3.86 -27.78 12.20
C LEU A 68 -2.76 -27.67 13.27
N ASP A 69 -2.68 -28.65 14.17
CA ASP A 69 -1.68 -28.66 15.25
C ASP A 69 -0.25 -28.63 14.70
N GLU A 70 0.03 -29.47 13.69
CA GLU A 70 1.35 -29.51 13.03
C GLU A 70 1.72 -28.18 12.38
N ARG A 71 0.77 -27.55 11.67
CA ARG A 71 1.01 -26.27 10.99
C ARG A 71 1.07 -25.10 11.96
N LEU A 72 0.33 -25.13 13.09
CA LEU A 72 0.44 -24.12 14.14
C LEU A 72 1.83 -24.13 14.79
N ASP A 73 2.35 -25.30 15.14
CA ASP A 73 3.70 -25.44 15.69
C ASP A 73 4.76 -24.94 14.71
N ALA A 74 4.61 -25.28 13.42
CA ALA A 74 5.50 -24.80 12.37
C ALA A 74 5.40 -23.27 12.20
N ALA A 75 4.19 -22.69 12.22
CA ALA A 75 3.99 -21.25 12.08
C ALA A 75 4.62 -20.47 13.24
N LEU A 76 4.46 -20.93 14.47
CA LEU A 76 5.03 -20.30 15.67
C LEU A 76 6.56 -20.39 15.70
N SER A 77 7.15 -21.43 15.09
CA SER A 77 8.60 -21.62 15.02
C SER A 77 9.25 -21.05 13.76
N ALA A 78 8.47 -20.63 12.77
CA ALA A 78 8.95 -20.10 11.48
C ALA A 78 9.83 -18.85 11.68
N ARG A 79 10.93 -18.81 10.94
CA ARG A 79 11.92 -17.72 10.99
C ARG A 79 11.85 -16.79 9.81
N THR A 80 11.33 -17.25 8.68
CA THR A 80 11.26 -16.50 7.43
C THR A 80 9.83 -16.40 6.91
N ILE A 81 9.60 -15.40 6.05
CA ILE A 81 8.31 -15.24 5.37
C ILE A 81 8.03 -16.44 4.45
N GLY A 82 9.05 -16.98 3.78
CA GLY A 82 8.89 -18.14 2.90
C GLY A 82 8.44 -19.41 3.64
N GLU A 83 8.93 -19.64 4.87
CA GLU A 83 8.45 -20.73 5.72
C GLU A 83 6.95 -20.56 6.04
N LEU A 84 6.50 -19.34 6.34
CA LEU A 84 5.11 -19.04 6.61
C LEU A 84 4.23 -19.17 5.35
N GLU A 85 4.70 -18.70 4.20
CA GLU A 85 3.99 -18.83 2.93
C GLU A 85 3.78 -20.31 2.54
N GLY A 86 4.76 -21.16 2.83
CA GLY A 86 4.68 -22.60 2.59
C GLY A 86 3.54 -23.29 3.36
N LEU A 87 3.22 -22.81 4.57
CA LEU A 87 2.17 -23.41 5.41
C LEU A 87 0.73 -23.12 4.94
N THR A 88 0.58 -22.14 4.06
CA THR A 88 -0.73 -21.70 3.55
C THR A 88 -0.84 -21.86 2.02
N ALA A 89 0.19 -22.37 1.36
CA ALA A 89 0.28 -22.42 -0.10
C ALA A 89 -0.81 -23.29 -0.75
N ASP A 90 -1.27 -24.32 -0.07
CA ASP A 90 -2.33 -25.23 -0.51
C ASP A 90 -3.75 -24.80 -0.09
N LEU A 91 -3.83 -23.76 0.76
CA LEU A 91 -5.10 -23.23 1.20
C LEU A 91 -5.60 -22.17 0.21
N PRO A 92 -6.82 -22.34 -0.36
CA PRO A 92 -7.39 -21.31 -1.21
C PRO A 92 -7.63 -20.06 -0.38
N LEU A 93 -6.97 -18.97 -0.73
CA LEU A 93 -7.18 -17.66 -0.13
C LEU A 93 -8.60 -17.11 -0.37
N GLU A 94 -9.41 -17.81 -1.18
CA GLU A 94 -10.78 -17.44 -1.54
C GLU A 94 -11.83 -17.73 -0.46
N GLY A 95 -11.49 -18.45 0.59
CA GLY A 95 -12.34 -18.71 1.76
C GLY A 95 -11.90 -17.99 3.03
N MET A 96 -10.84 -17.19 2.98
CA MET A 96 -10.43 -16.40 4.15
C MET A 96 -11.52 -15.39 4.52
N PRO A 97 -11.79 -15.20 5.83
CA PRO A 97 -12.69 -14.15 6.24
C PRO A 97 -12.27 -12.84 5.58
N PRO A 98 -13.24 -12.04 5.15
CA PRO A 98 -12.99 -10.75 4.49
C PRO A 98 -11.95 -9.89 5.20
N GLN A 99 -11.76 -10.09 6.49
CA GLN A 99 -10.88 -9.33 7.37
C GLN A 99 -9.39 -9.37 6.98
N ALA A 100 -8.86 -10.48 6.49
CA ALA A 100 -7.43 -10.56 6.11
C ALA A 100 -7.15 -9.98 4.71
N ARG A 101 -8.13 -9.96 3.80
CA ARG A 101 -8.05 -9.27 2.50
C ARG A 101 -8.47 -7.81 2.58
N ASP A 102 -9.25 -7.47 3.62
CA ASP A 102 -9.83 -6.15 3.81
C ASP A 102 -8.92 -5.18 4.57
N LEU A 103 -7.76 -5.65 5.06
CA LEU A 103 -6.79 -4.81 5.74
C LEU A 103 -5.61 -4.48 4.82
N ILE A 104 -5.38 -3.19 4.60
CA ILE A 104 -4.15 -2.69 3.97
C ILE A 104 -3.34 -1.93 5.03
N ARG A 105 -2.07 -2.32 5.18
CA ARG A 105 -1.14 -1.62 6.04
C ARG A 105 -0.12 -0.85 5.21
N ILE A 106 0.06 0.43 5.55
CA ILE A 106 1.08 1.32 5.01
C ILE A 106 1.94 1.77 6.18
N ASP A 107 3.14 1.22 6.30
CA ASP A 107 4.15 1.64 7.27
C ASP A 107 5.33 2.21 6.48
N GLN A 108 5.43 3.53 6.45
CA GLN A 108 6.43 4.22 5.64
C GLN A 108 7.17 5.27 6.47
N ARG A 109 8.49 5.22 6.42
CA ARG A 109 9.34 6.17 7.16
C ARG A 109 9.98 7.23 6.27
N PHE A 110 10.26 6.90 5.02
CA PHE A 110 10.85 7.79 4.03
C PHE A 110 10.29 7.47 2.65
N GLY A 111 10.20 8.48 1.78
CA GLY A 111 9.64 8.33 0.45
C GLY A 111 8.12 8.32 0.43
N ASP A 112 7.54 8.81 -0.66
CA ASP A 112 6.10 8.99 -0.77
C ASP A 112 5.38 7.74 -1.28
N VAL A 113 4.20 7.48 -0.74
CA VAL A 113 3.32 6.39 -1.18
C VAL A 113 2.12 6.97 -1.91
N THR A 114 1.86 6.49 -3.12
CA THR A 114 0.70 6.92 -3.88
C THR A 114 -0.11 5.72 -4.36
N ARG A 115 -1.41 5.72 -4.08
CA ARG A 115 -2.40 4.80 -4.65
C ARG A 115 -3.34 5.57 -5.54
N THR A 116 -3.31 5.26 -6.83
CA THR A 116 -4.13 5.91 -7.86
C THR A 116 -4.68 4.88 -8.84
N GLY A 117 -5.67 5.28 -9.66
CA GLY A 117 -6.28 4.43 -10.66
C GLY A 117 -7.28 3.44 -10.07
N ARG A 118 -7.44 2.28 -10.72
CA ARG A 118 -8.42 1.26 -10.34
C ARG A 118 -7.84 0.31 -9.28
N TRP A 119 -7.94 0.68 -8.02
CA TRP A 119 -7.58 -0.19 -6.91
C TRP A 119 -8.81 -0.54 -6.07
N LEU A 120 -8.82 -1.73 -5.49
CA LEU A 120 -9.89 -2.19 -4.62
C LEU A 120 -9.75 -1.51 -3.25
N VAL A 121 -10.82 -0.86 -2.81
CA VAL A 121 -10.87 -0.23 -1.48
C VAL A 121 -11.05 -1.32 -0.43
N PRO A 122 -10.17 -1.44 0.58
CA PRO A 122 -10.34 -2.39 1.68
C PRO A 122 -11.37 -1.85 2.69
N ARG A 123 -11.82 -2.70 3.61
CA ARG A 123 -12.67 -2.24 4.74
C ARG A 123 -11.87 -1.51 5.80
N ARG A 124 -10.58 -1.85 5.94
CA ARG A 124 -9.71 -1.26 6.96
C ARG A 124 -8.34 -0.92 6.39
N MET A 125 -7.77 0.19 6.83
CA MET A 125 -6.40 0.59 6.54
C MET A 125 -5.70 1.01 7.82
N GLU A 126 -4.44 0.62 7.97
CA GLU A 126 -3.54 1.13 9.00
C GLU A 126 -2.43 1.91 8.31
N ILE A 127 -2.28 3.17 8.68
CA ILE A 127 -1.34 4.10 8.04
C ILE A 127 -0.41 4.69 9.08
N LEU A 128 0.86 4.30 9.05
CA LEU A 128 1.92 4.86 9.86
C LEU A 128 2.90 5.59 8.96
N LEU A 129 3.02 6.91 9.14
CA LEU A 129 3.88 7.75 8.31
C LEU A 129 4.84 8.56 9.17
N MET A 130 6.12 8.63 8.71
CA MET A 130 7.16 9.46 9.32
C MET A 130 8.07 10.03 8.22
N PHE A 131 8.20 11.35 8.14
CA PHE A 131 9.00 12.07 7.12
C PHE A 131 8.63 11.76 5.67
N CYS A 132 7.35 11.46 5.40
CA CYS A 132 6.86 11.08 4.07
C CYS A 132 5.41 11.48 3.87
N ALA A 133 4.92 11.39 2.63
CA ALA A 133 3.52 11.63 2.32
C ALA A 133 2.85 10.37 1.75
N ALA A 134 1.61 10.13 2.15
CA ALA A 134 0.74 9.16 1.51
C ALA A 134 -0.39 9.87 0.78
N LYS A 135 -0.65 9.47 -0.46
CA LYS A 135 -1.76 9.94 -1.26
C LYS A 135 -2.63 8.77 -1.66
N LEU A 136 -3.88 8.79 -1.23
CA LEU A 136 -4.91 7.83 -1.62
C LEU A 136 -5.91 8.52 -2.53
N ASP A 137 -5.96 8.10 -3.79
CA ASP A 137 -6.85 8.67 -4.79
C ASP A 137 -8.02 7.71 -5.05
N PHE A 138 -9.21 8.12 -4.62
CA PHE A 138 -10.45 7.33 -4.75
C PHE A 138 -11.23 7.66 -6.03
N THR A 139 -10.70 8.50 -6.91
CA THR A 139 -11.41 8.95 -8.11
C THR A 139 -11.88 7.76 -8.96
N ASP A 140 -10.98 6.82 -9.24
CA ASP A 140 -11.23 5.63 -10.05
C ASP A 140 -11.24 4.33 -9.23
N ALA A 141 -11.20 4.43 -7.90
CA ALA A 141 -11.15 3.27 -7.02
C ALA A 141 -12.43 2.44 -7.09
N LEU A 142 -12.27 1.12 -6.98
CA LEU A 142 -13.36 0.15 -6.92
C LEU A 142 -13.84 0.03 -5.47
N VAL A 143 -15.07 0.45 -5.23
CA VAL A 143 -15.72 0.41 -3.92
C VAL A 143 -16.74 -0.72 -3.94
N THR A 144 -16.53 -1.75 -3.11
CA THR A 144 -17.42 -2.92 -2.99
C THR A 144 -18.23 -2.93 -1.69
N HIS A 145 -17.97 -1.97 -0.80
CA HIS A 145 -18.65 -1.82 0.49
C HIS A 145 -18.83 -0.33 0.79
N ASN A 146 -19.63 0.00 1.78
CA ASN A 146 -20.04 1.36 2.11
C ASN A 146 -19.21 2.05 3.21
N THR A 147 -18.28 1.33 3.87
CA THR A 147 -17.44 1.85 4.95
C THR A 147 -15.98 1.50 4.76
N LEU A 148 -15.09 2.43 5.10
CA LEU A 148 -13.64 2.25 5.19
C LEU A 148 -13.17 2.87 6.49
N ASP A 149 -12.59 2.06 7.37
CA ASP A 149 -11.97 2.51 8.60
C ASP A 149 -10.46 2.69 8.37
N ILE A 150 -9.93 3.88 8.61
CA ILE A 150 -8.51 4.19 8.48
C ILE A 150 -7.97 4.60 9.86
N ASP A 151 -7.09 3.77 10.40
CA ASP A 151 -6.33 4.09 11.60
C ASP A 151 -5.00 4.74 11.21
N VAL A 152 -4.75 5.95 11.73
CA VAL A 152 -3.64 6.81 11.29
C VAL A 152 -2.72 7.13 12.45
N ASP A 153 -1.42 6.83 12.32
CA ASP A 153 -0.35 7.35 13.18
C ASP A 153 0.61 8.22 12.35
N LEU A 154 0.31 9.51 12.25
CA LEU A 154 1.20 10.47 11.60
C LEU A 154 2.20 11.00 12.61
N ARG A 155 3.44 10.62 12.42
CA ARG A 155 4.57 11.14 13.17
C ARG A 155 5.12 12.41 12.51
N ILE A 156 6.27 12.89 12.96
CA ILE A 156 6.86 14.16 12.48
C ILE A 156 7.00 14.12 10.94
N GLY A 157 6.41 15.12 10.27
CA GLY A 157 6.48 15.27 8.81
C GLY A 157 5.70 14.23 8.01
N GLY A 158 4.85 13.42 8.66
CA GLY A 158 3.99 12.46 7.96
C GLY A 158 2.71 13.16 7.45
N ASN A 159 2.45 13.17 6.14
CA ASN A 159 1.27 13.82 5.57
C ASN A 159 0.35 12.81 4.88
N LEU A 160 -0.96 12.94 5.11
CA LEU A 160 -1.96 12.10 4.46
C LEU A 160 -2.87 12.95 3.56
N THR A 161 -2.96 12.60 2.28
CA THR A 161 -3.86 13.23 1.33
C THR A 161 -4.85 12.21 0.78
N LEU A 162 -6.14 12.46 0.98
CA LEU A 162 -7.24 11.71 0.40
C LEU A 162 -7.82 12.54 -0.75
N VAL A 163 -7.81 12.00 -1.97
CA VAL A 163 -8.49 12.60 -3.11
C VAL A 163 -9.83 11.88 -3.29
N THR A 164 -10.93 12.60 -3.08
CA THR A 164 -12.27 12.01 -3.03
C THR A 164 -13.13 12.49 -4.21
N ARG A 165 -14.04 11.62 -4.67
CA ARG A 165 -15.07 11.95 -5.65
C ARG A 165 -16.43 12.18 -4.99
N PRO A 166 -17.45 12.73 -5.68
CA PRO A 166 -18.81 12.80 -5.16
C PRO A 166 -19.32 11.44 -4.66
N GLY A 167 -20.03 11.44 -3.53
CA GLY A 167 -20.49 10.21 -2.86
C GLY A 167 -19.51 9.62 -1.84
N ILE A 168 -18.31 10.19 -1.68
CA ILE A 168 -17.38 9.79 -0.61
C ILE A 168 -17.42 10.82 0.50
N LEU A 169 -17.84 10.38 1.68
CA LEU A 169 -17.86 11.19 2.91
C LEU A 169 -16.64 10.81 3.75
N VAL A 170 -15.91 11.82 4.22
CA VAL A 170 -14.77 11.64 5.13
C VAL A 170 -15.15 12.21 6.49
N ASP A 171 -15.10 11.35 7.47
CA ASP A 171 -15.32 11.65 8.88
C ASP A 171 -13.99 11.54 9.62
N ALA A 172 -13.61 12.57 10.33
CA ALA A 172 -12.34 12.69 11.06
C ALA A 172 -12.53 12.93 12.56
N ASP A 173 -13.73 12.72 13.08
CA ASP A 173 -14.06 12.99 14.49
C ASP A 173 -13.28 12.06 15.44
N GLY A 174 -12.83 10.90 14.97
CA GLY A 174 -11.99 9.95 15.72
C GLY A 174 -10.50 10.29 15.77
N LEU A 175 -10.07 11.45 15.22
CA LEU A 175 -8.65 11.81 15.18
C LEU A 175 -8.24 12.68 16.38
N THR A 176 -7.16 12.28 17.04
CA THR A 176 -6.47 13.10 18.05
C THR A 176 -5.32 13.86 17.38
N ARG A 177 -5.29 15.18 17.56
CA ARG A 177 -4.28 16.04 16.95
C ARG A 177 -3.43 16.73 18.01
N SER A 178 -2.10 16.61 17.90
CA SER A 178 -1.14 17.40 18.69
C SER A 178 -0.58 18.58 17.88
N ARG A 179 -0.24 18.34 16.60
CA ARG A 179 0.24 19.36 15.66
C ARG A 179 -0.20 19.01 14.24
N GLY A 180 -0.16 20.01 13.33
CA GLY A 180 -0.58 19.86 11.94
C GLY A 180 -2.04 20.27 11.74
N ASP A 181 -2.47 20.29 10.50
CA ASP A 181 -3.79 20.71 10.08
C ASP A 181 -4.63 19.53 9.58
N ILE A 182 -5.92 19.53 9.96
CA ILE A 182 -6.90 18.62 9.38
C ILE A 182 -7.84 19.47 8.51
N LYS A 183 -7.77 19.25 7.19
CA LYS A 183 -8.55 20.00 6.19
C LYS A 183 -9.41 19.04 5.37
N ILE A 184 -10.70 18.98 5.68
CA ILE A 184 -11.66 18.15 4.95
C ILE A 184 -12.53 19.03 4.08
N ARG A 185 -12.40 18.88 2.76
CA ARG A 185 -13.23 19.56 1.77
C ARG A 185 -14.11 18.53 1.09
N PRO A 186 -15.42 18.59 1.26
CA PRO A 186 -16.31 17.62 0.64
C PRO A 186 -16.24 17.71 -0.89
N ALA A 187 -16.17 16.56 -1.54
CA ALA A 187 -16.26 16.47 -3.00
C ALA A 187 -17.71 16.50 -3.49
N SER A 188 -18.68 16.46 -2.59
CA SER A 188 -20.09 16.31 -2.90
C SER A 188 -20.77 17.63 -3.08
N GLY A 189 -21.53 17.76 -4.19
CA GLY A 189 -22.63 18.72 -4.30
C GLY A 189 -23.82 18.28 -3.43
N PRO A 190 -24.74 19.18 -3.09
CA PRO A 190 -25.93 18.83 -2.33
C PRO A 190 -26.75 17.78 -3.09
N GLY A 191 -27.04 16.64 -2.43
CA GLY A 191 -27.91 15.59 -2.98
C GLY A 191 -27.19 14.36 -3.58
N ALA A 192 -25.86 14.30 -3.60
CA ALA A 192 -25.19 13.07 -4.06
C ALA A 192 -25.36 11.93 -3.02
N PRO A 193 -25.78 10.72 -3.44
CA PRO A 193 -25.88 9.58 -2.52
C PRO A 193 -24.48 9.22 -1.98
N VAL A 194 -24.41 8.90 -0.69
CA VAL A 194 -23.17 8.44 -0.07
C VAL A 194 -22.93 6.99 -0.47
N ILE A 195 -21.83 6.73 -1.21
CA ILE A 195 -21.42 5.41 -1.66
C ILE A 195 -20.32 4.81 -0.78
N LEU A 196 -19.53 5.66 -0.13
CA LEU A 196 -18.47 5.25 0.80
C LEU A 196 -18.35 6.27 1.93
N ARG A 197 -18.33 5.78 3.16
CA ARG A 197 -17.98 6.54 4.34
C ARG A 197 -16.59 6.14 4.82
N VAL A 198 -15.69 7.10 4.89
CA VAL A 198 -14.32 6.91 5.36
C VAL A 198 -14.24 7.47 6.78
N HIS A 199 -14.00 6.60 7.75
CA HIS A 199 -13.77 6.96 9.14
C HIS A 199 -12.27 7.03 9.42
N LEU A 200 -11.79 8.20 9.83
CA LEU A 200 -10.41 8.42 10.22
C LEU A 200 -10.31 8.39 11.75
N THR A 201 -9.51 7.48 12.26
CA THR A 201 -9.20 7.34 13.69
C THR A 201 -7.70 7.42 13.91
N GLY A 202 -7.27 7.55 15.18
CA GLY A 202 -5.85 7.56 15.53
C GLY A 202 -5.29 8.94 15.84
N GLN A 203 -4.02 9.19 15.50
CA GLN A 203 -3.32 10.38 15.98
C GLN A 203 -2.43 11.04 14.92
N SER A 204 -2.42 12.38 14.94
CA SER A 204 -1.44 13.20 14.22
C SER A 204 -0.56 13.96 15.21
N ARG A 205 0.73 13.64 15.25
CA ARG A 205 1.72 14.28 16.13
C ARG A 205 2.56 15.36 15.44
N GLY A 206 2.39 15.57 14.14
CA GLY A 206 3.15 16.57 13.41
C GLY A 206 3.02 16.50 11.90
N GLY A 207 1.88 16.02 11.41
CA GLY A 207 1.58 15.91 9.99
C GLY A 207 0.21 16.46 9.64
N ASP A 208 0.00 16.77 8.37
CA ASP A 208 -1.26 17.28 7.85
C ASP A 208 -2.12 16.16 7.27
N ILE A 209 -3.43 16.25 7.51
CA ILE A 209 -4.43 15.40 6.88
C ILE A 209 -5.30 16.26 6.00
N THR A 210 -5.33 15.95 4.71
CA THR A 210 -6.12 16.70 3.73
C THR A 210 -7.03 15.77 2.95
N ALA A 211 -8.35 15.96 3.01
CA ALA A 211 -9.30 15.38 2.09
C ALA A 211 -9.81 16.46 1.13
N ARG A 212 -9.74 16.20 -0.17
CA ARG A 212 -10.12 17.19 -1.20
C ARG A 212 -10.60 16.52 -2.49
N PRO A 213 -11.40 17.22 -3.31
CA PRO A 213 -11.71 16.77 -4.65
C PRO A 213 -10.47 16.73 -5.56
N PRO A 214 -10.52 15.97 -6.67
CA PRO A 214 -9.45 15.95 -7.65
C PRO A 214 -9.23 17.35 -8.23
N ARG A 215 -7.99 17.71 -8.50
CA ARG A 215 -7.69 18.95 -9.22
C ARG A 215 -8.18 18.83 -10.65
N ARG A 216 -9.02 19.75 -11.12
CA ARG A 216 -9.43 19.82 -12.52
C ARG A 216 -8.16 19.98 -13.37
N LYS A 217 -7.97 19.10 -14.36
CA LYS A 217 -6.93 19.28 -15.36
C LYS A 217 -7.30 20.53 -16.18
N VAL A 218 -6.42 21.49 -16.25
CA VAL A 218 -6.62 22.78 -16.96
C VAL A 218 -6.91 22.60 -18.45
N SER A 219 -6.65 21.43 -19.02
CA SER A 219 -6.87 21.11 -20.44
C SER A 219 -8.35 21.06 -20.87
N GLU A 220 -9.31 20.99 -19.95
CA GLU A 220 -10.74 20.93 -20.30
C GLU A 220 -11.40 22.31 -20.39
N SER A 221 -10.78 23.32 -19.76
CA SER A 221 -11.29 24.70 -19.77
C SER A 221 -11.08 25.43 -21.11
N LEU A 222 -10.15 24.98 -21.93
CA LEU A 222 -9.81 25.63 -23.21
C LEU A 222 -10.65 25.14 -24.41
N ARG A 223 -11.51 24.13 -24.25
CA ARG A 223 -12.35 23.61 -25.35
C ARG A 223 -13.76 24.22 -25.46
N ARG A 224 -14.15 25.08 -24.54
CA ARG A 224 -15.40 25.85 -24.68
C ARG A 224 -15.11 27.23 -25.29
N LYS A 225 -14.78 27.25 -26.59
CA LYS A 225 -14.93 28.46 -27.39
C LYS A 225 -16.42 28.60 -27.68
N PRO A 226 -17.07 29.72 -27.37
CA PRO A 226 -18.45 29.92 -27.74
C PRO A 226 -18.56 29.98 -29.28
N PRO A 227 -19.65 29.47 -29.88
CA PRO A 227 -19.87 29.64 -31.30
C PRO A 227 -20.03 31.13 -31.62
N GLY A 228 -19.22 31.62 -32.54
CA GLY A 228 -19.30 32.97 -33.04
C GLY A 228 -20.70 33.23 -33.64
N ILE A 229 -21.26 34.36 -33.25
CA ILE A 229 -22.45 34.94 -33.85
C ILE A 229 -21.93 35.64 -35.12
N ASP A 230 -22.11 35.03 -36.26
CA ASP A 230 -22.00 35.72 -37.54
C ASP A 230 -23.33 36.43 -37.82
N SER A 231 -23.21 37.76 -37.92
CA SER A 231 -24.26 38.66 -38.45
C SER A 231 -24.02 38.91 -39.92
#